data_5bb1f711d5fa421abb5935edab12148b
#
_entry.id   5bb1f711d5fa421abb5935edab12148b
#
_cell.length_a   1.000
_cell.length_b   1.000
_cell.length_c   1.000
_cell.angle_alpha   90.00
_cell.angle_beta   90.00
_cell.angle_gamma   90.00
#
_symmetry.space_group_name_H-M   'P 1'
#
loop_
_entity.id
_entity.type
_entity.pdbx_description
1 polymer ?
#
loop_
_entity_poly.entity_id
_entity_poly.type
_entity_poly.pdbx_seq_one_letter_code
_entity_poly.pdbx_strand_id
1 'polypeptide(L)'
;MKHWLLFILVISWFCFPLSGQQTNRPDWVKQHPVSGLSYIGIGMAEISEGDYQQKAKQNALSDLVSEIQVVIAANSLLNTLEDDGNVKQTFAESIRTEARAEIENFRLVDSWRSDNEYWVYYELNKDDYAALVEARRQKAIRNGFDFWYKGHITLQQGDLMTAIELFSNGMEAIRPVLNQELFCSYEGKTINLATELYAALAGVFDGITIVLNPATVSVTPFQGIREPIAIGVYRNGNPLRNIRLKAEFVSGSGDLSSMSPTDESGVAALYVRNITSKQAQQEIGISLIDDVFSLFRKGSYAALFKQMLSSLPGATLTINTVQTQTSAYVRSAQ
;
A
#
# COMPACT_ATOMS: atom_id res chain seq x y z
N MET A 1 -51.11 88.67 31.31
CA MET A 1 -51.34 87.74 30.18
C MET A 1 -50.00 87.33 29.60
N LYS A 2 -49.78 86.15 29.46
CA LYS A 2 -48.65 85.36 28.94
C LYS A 2 -47.77 84.73 30.03
N HIS A 3 -48.13 83.47 30.29
CA HIS A 3 -47.36 82.50 31.05
C HIS A 3 -46.24 81.97 30.22
N TRP A 4 -45.02 82.00 30.72
CA TRP A 4 -43.87 81.38 30.12
C TRP A 4 -43.40 80.23 31.04
N LEU A 5 -43.77 79.00 30.66
CA LEU A 5 -43.33 77.79 31.33
C LEU A 5 -41.89 77.44 30.91
N LEU A 6 -41.01 77.49 31.89
CA LEU A 6 -39.63 77.02 31.77
C LEU A 6 -39.59 75.49 31.89
N PHE A 7 -39.31 74.83 30.79
CA PHE A 7 -39.02 73.37 30.75
C PHE A 7 -37.58 73.14 31.16
N ILE A 8 -37.34 72.62 32.37
CA ILE A 8 -36.05 72.18 32.82
C ILE A 8 -35.86 70.73 32.36
N LEU A 9 -35.00 70.52 31.36
CA LEU A 9 -34.62 69.23 30.84
C LEU A 9 -33.50 68.65 31.70
N VAL A 10 -33.86 67.74 32.64
CA VAL A 10 -32.90 66.97 33.44
C VAL A 10 -32.34 65.85 32.57
N ILE A 11 -31.16 66.09 32.04
CA ILE A 11 -30.39 65.04 31.40
C ILE A 11 -29.78 64.15 32.51
N SER A 12 -30.48 63.06 32.81
CA SER A 12 -29.94 61.97 33.64
C SER A 12 -28.90 61.22 32.85
N TRP A 13 -27.64 61.47 33.15
CA TRP A 13 -26.50 60.70 32.60
C TRP A 13 -26.50 59.32 33.24
N PHE A 14 -27.16 58.36 32.58
CA PHE A 14 -27.05 56.95 32.90
C PHE A 14 -25.63 56.51 32.54
N CYS A 15 -24.70 56.56 33.50
CA CYS A 15 -23.45 55.79 33.45
C CYS A 15 -23.82 54.31 33.54
N PHE A 16 -23.97 53.67 32.39
CA PHE A 16 -23.86 52.20 32.36
C PHE A 16 -22.43 51.83 32.72
N PRO A 17 -22.20 51.08 33.79
CA PRO A 17 -20.88 50.49 34.00
C PRO A 17 -20.67 49.51 32.78
N LEU A 18 -19.75 49.84 31.93
CA LEU A 18 -19.13 48.83 31.05
C LEU A 18 -18.52 47.80 32.01
N SER A 19 -19.30 46.81 32.41
CA SER A 19 -18.77 45.59 32.99
C SER A 19 -17.95 44.97 31.90
N GLY A 20 -16.64 45.24 31.88
CA GLY A 20 -15.71 44.43 31.17
C GLY A 20 -15.96 43.00 31.66
N GLN A 21 -16.54 42.17 30.82
CA GLN A 21 -16.57 40.72 31.03
C GLN A 21 -15.10 40.33 31.16
N GLN A 22 -14.61 40.30 32.38
CA GLN A 22 -13.47 39.47 32.72
C GLN A 22 -13.95 38.02 32.39
N THR A 23 -13.71 37.59 31.18
CA THR A 23 -13.97 36.24 30.78
C THR A 23 -13.10 35.35 31.64
N ASN A 24 -13.69 34.91 32.77
CA ASN A 24 -13.01 34.02 33.69
C ASN A 24 -12.56 32.80 32.90
N ARG A 25 -11.26 32.52 32.92
CA ARG A 25 -10.65 31.40 32.21
C ARG A 25 -11.37 30.11 32.62
N PRO A 26 -12.00 29.37 31.72
CA PRO A 26 -12.76 28.16 32.05
C PRO A 26 -11.87 27.13 32.77
N ASP A 27 -12.49 26.26 33.56
CA ASP A 27 -11.71 25.26 34.32
C ASP A 27 -11.04 24.25 33.41
N TRP A 28 -11.64 23.92 32.28
CA TRP A 28 -11.06 23.01 31.29
C TRP A 28 -9.81 23.59 30.60
N VAL A 29 -9.60 24.90 30.62
CA VAL A 29 -8.37 25.56 30.16
C VAL A 29 -7.28 25.54 31.23
N LYS A 30 -7.68 25.54 32.52
CA LYS A 30 -6.73 25.49 33.67
C LYS A 30 -6.25 24.07 33.94
N GLN A 31 -7.15 23.10 33.79
CA GLN A 31 -6.88 21.70 34.08
C GLN A 31 -7.58 20.83 33.00
N HIS A 32 -6.80 19.94 32.40
CA HIS A 32 -7.34 19.00 31.41
C HIS A 32 -8.45 18.14 32.03
N PRO A 33 -9.68 18.17 31.48
CA PRO A 33 -10.77 17.33 31.99
C PRO A 33 -10.49 15.85 31.80
N VAL A 34 -11.05 15.02 32.65
CA VAL A 34 -11.02 13.56 32.53
C VAL A 34 -12.44 13.02 32.47
N SER A 35 -12.74 12.17 31.48
CA SER A 35 -14.05 11.57 31.32
C SER A 35 -13.96 10.05 31.20
N GLY A 36 -14.83 9.32 31.87
CA GLY A 36 -15.00 7.90 31.67
C GLY A 36 -15.70 7.54 30.36
N LEU A 37 -16.52 8.49 29.82
CA LEU A 37 -17.43 8.25 28.68
C LEU A 37 -16.91 8.85 27.37
N SER A 38 -15.96 9.77 27.43
CA SER A 38 -15.45 10.47 26.25
C SER A 38 -13.92 10.51 26.25
N TYR A 39 -13.30 10.49 25.10
CA TYR A 39 -11.96 10.97 24.85
C TYR A 39 -12.02 12.50 24.74
N ILE A 40 -11.02 13.19 25.26
CA ILE A 40 -10.99 14.65 25.35
C ILE A 40 -9.76 15.16 24.61
N GLY A 41 -9.94 16.22 23.84
CA GLY A 41 -8.86 16.94 23.18
C GLY A 41 -8.93 18.43 23.46
N ILE A 42 -7.87 18.96 24.05
CA ILE A 42 -7.71 20.38 24.32
C ILE A 42 -6.60 20.92 23.43
N GLY A 43 -6.87 22.02 22.73
CA GLY A 43 -5.89 22.65 21.86
C GLY A 43 -5.87 24.16 22.02
N MET A 44 -4.68 24.73 21.93
CA MET A 44 -4.43 26.17 22.01
C MET A 44 -3.60 26.61 20.81
N ALA A 45 -3.83 27.86 20.37
CA ALA A 45 -2.95 28.57 19.46
C ALA A 45 -2.88 30.06 19.85
N GLU A 46 -1.77 30.71 19.52
CA GLU A 46 -1.62 32.16 19.70
C GLU A 46 -2.38 32.90 18.58
N ILE A 47 -3.10 33.97 18.95
CA ILE A 47 -3.90 34.76 17.99
C ILE A 47 -3.00 35.49 16.98
N SER A 48 -1.74 35.74 17.34
CA SER A 48 -0.73 36.27 16.42
C SER A 48 -0.44 35.39 15.21
N GLU A 49 -0.74 34.09 15.28
CA GLU A 49 -0.63 33.15 14.18
C GLU A 49 -1.83 33.27 13.25
N GLY A 50 -1.64 33.53 11.95
CA GLY A 50 -2.72 33.88 11.01
C GLY A 50 -3.89 32.91 10.99
N ASP A 51 -3.65 31.59 11.17
CA ASP A 51 -4.66 30.52 11.16
C ASP A 51 -4.88 29.89 12.56
N TYR A 52 -4.88 30.73 13.61
CA TYR A 52 -4.93 30.28 15.01
C TYR A 52 -6.09 29.32 15.32
N GLN A 53 -7.28 29.52 14.71
CA GLN A 53 -8.43 28.63 14.92
C GLN A 53 -8.17 27.22 14.38
N GLN A 54 -7.59 27.12 13.20
CA GLN A 54 -7.24 25.84 12.58
C GLN A 54 -6.12 25.15 13.35
N LYS A 55 -5.12 25.90 13.80
CA LYS A 55 -4.02 25.38 14.63
C LYS A 55 -4.52 24.86 15.98
N ALA A 56 -5.36 25.63 16.68
CA ALA A 56 -5.95 25.18 17.94
C ALA A 56 -6.76 23.89 17.75
N LYS A 57 -7.54 23.80 16.67
CA LYS A 57 -8.26 22.57 16.31
C LYS A 57 -7.31 21.39 16.07
N GLN A 58 -6.24 21.59 15.29
CA GLN A 58 -5.26 20.52 15.02
C GLN A 58 -4.57 20.06 16.31
N ASN A 59 -4.21 20.99 17.19
CA ASN A 59 -3.61 20.66 18.48
C ASN A 59 -4.59 19.89 19.38
N ALA A 60 -5.88 20.27 19.43
CA ALA A 60 -6.89 19.54 20.16
C ALA A 60 -7.13 18.13 19.61
N LEU A 61 -7.15 17.96 18.30
CA LEU A 61 -7.29 16.64 17.69
C LEU A 61 -6.05 15.76 17.92
N SER A 62 -4.86 16.33 17.90
CA SER A 62 -3.64 15.62 18.25
C SER A 62 -3.65 15.14 19.71
N ASP A 63 -4.13 15.97 20.63
CA ASP A 63 -4.30 15.66 22.04
C ASP A 63 -5.32 14.52 22.23
N LEU A 64 -6.51 14.63 21.62
CA LEU A 64 -7.55 13.60 21.64
C LEU A 64 -7.05 12.24 21.10
N VAL A 65 -6.31 12.28 19.97
CA VAL A 65 -5.73 11.08 19.36
C VAL A 65 -4.70 10.43 20.29
N SER A 66 -3.96 11.23 21.05
CA SER A 66 -2.95 10.71 21.99
C SER A 66 -3.58 9.95 23.16
N GLU A 67 -4.80 10.33 23.55
CA GLU A 67 -5.57 9.64 24.59
C GLU A 67 -6.13 8.27 24.10
N ILE A 68 -6.33 8.13 22.78
CA ILE A 68 -6.78 6.87 22.21
C ILE A 68 -5.60 5.90 22.09
N GLN A 69 -5.57 4.89 22.95
CA GLN A 69 -4.58 3.82 22.86
C GLN A 69 -4.90 2.91 21.67
N VAL A 70 -4.12 3.04 20.59
CA VAL A 70 -4.14 2.08 19.51
C VAL A 70 -3.37 0.83 19.95
N VAL A 71 -4.09 -0.11 20.54
CA VAL A 71 -3.55 -1.44 20.83
C VAL A 71 -3.51 -2.19 19.50
N ILE A 72 -2.31 -2.54 19.06
CA ILE A 72 -2.19 -3.57 18.01
C ILE A 72 -2.49 -4.88 18.74
N ALA A 73 -3.66 -5.43 18.48
CA ALA A 73 -3.99 -6.79 18.92
C ALA A 73 -2.84 -7.70 18.48
N ALA A 74 -2.50 -8.71 19.27
CA ALA A 74 -1.40 -9.65 18.97
C ALA A 74 -1.62 -10.20 17.57
N ASN A 75 -1.09 -9.50 16.58
CA ASN A 75 -1.51 -9.63 15.19
C ASN A 75 -0.80 -10.86 14.66
N SER A 76 -1.58 -11.88 14.32
CA SER A 76 -1.06 -13.09 13.71
C SER A 76 -0.21 -12.77 12.47
N LEU A 77 -0.52 -11.70 11.74
CA LEU A 77 0.28 -11.24 10.62
C LEU A 77 1.70 -10.80 11.03
N LEU A 78 1.84 -10.04 12.13
CA LEU A 78 3.17 -9.67 12.65
C LEU A 78 3.97 -10.88 13.11
N ASN A 79 3.29 -11.93 13.55
CA ASN A 79 3.94 -13.17 13.97
C ASN A 79 4.39 -14.05 12.78
N THR A 80 3.77 -13.90 11.60
CA THR A 80 4.14 -14.62 10.38
C THR A 80 5.31 -13.96 9.64
N LEU A 81 5.65 -12.70 9.97
CA LEU A 81 6.83 -12.07 9.40
C LEU A 81 8.10 -12.73 9.94
N GLU A 82 9.02 -13.03 9.06
CA GLU A 82 10.36 -13.49 9.45
C GLU A 82 11.02 -12.49 10.40
N ASP A 83 11.93 -12.98 11.24
CA ASP A 83 12.45 -12.26 12.42
C ASP A 83 13.42 -11.10 12.07
N ASP A 84 13.08 -10.30 11.07
CA ASP A 84 13.67 -8.98 10.84
C ASP A 84 12.96 -7.96 11.73
N GLY A 85 13.47 -7.75 12.94
CA GLY A 85 12.91 -6.84 13.94
C GLY A 85 12.64 -5.44 13.41
N ASN A 86 13.38 -4.98 12.42
CA ASN A 86 13.22 -3.66 11.80
C ASN A 86 11.97 -3.61 10.90
N VAL A 87 11.71 -4.66 10.12
CA VAL A 87 10.51 -4.77 9.27
C VAL A 87 9.25 -4.82 10.13
N LYS A 88 9.24 -5.66 11.18
CA LYS A 88 8.12 -5.75 12.13
C LYS A 88 7.80 -4.41 12.78
N GLN A 89 8.81 -3.70 13.25
CA GLN A 89 8.65 -2.40 13.91
C GLN A 89 8.11 -1.35 12.95
N THR A 90 8.68 -1.23 11.76
CA THR A 90 8.26 -0.27 10.73
C THR A 90 6.80 -0.52 10.32
N PHE A 91 6.43 -1.79 10.13
CA PHE A 91 5.06 -2.15 9.77
C PHE A 91 4.08 -1.89 10.92
N ALA A 92 4.43 -2.21 12.16
CA ALA A 92 3.61 -1.91 13.33
C ALA A 92 3.36 -0.41 13.50
N GLU A 93 4.37 0.43 13.28
CA GLU A 93 4.21 1.89 13.33
C GLU A 93 3.32 2.42 12.21
N SER A 94 3.40 1.84 11.00
CA SER A 94 2.50 2.21 9.90
C SER A 94 1.04 1.90 10.23
N ILE A 95 0.76 0.73 10.80
CA ILE A 95 -0.58 0.34 11.27
C ILE A 95 -1.11 1.34 12.32
N ARG A 96 -0.30 1.72 13.31
CA ARG A 96 -0.69 2.71 14.33
C ARG A 96 -1.00 4.07 13.73
N THR A 97 -0.19 4.51 12.78
CA THR A 97 -0.36 5.82 12.12
C THR A 97 -1.66 5.85 11.33
N GLU A 98 -1.97 4.80 10.59
CA GLU A 98 -3.19 4.71 9.81
C GLU A 98 -4.44 4.63 10.68
N ALA A 99 -4.42 3.82 11.74
CA ALA A 99 -5.54 3.72 12.67
C ALA A 99 -5.87 5.07 13.36
N ARG A 100 -4.86 5.90 13.62
CA ARG A 100 -5.05 7.25 14.18
C ARG A 100 -5.59 8.26 13.17
N ALA A 101 -5.19 8.14 11.91
CA ALA A 101 -5.63 9.08 10.85
C ALA A 101 -7.13 8.99 10.55
N GLU A 102 -7.78 7.90 10.94
CA GLU A 102 -9.19 7.60 10.66
C GLU A 102 -10.16 8.01 11.77
N ILE A 103 -9.74 8.88 12.74
CA ILE A 103 -10.60 9.31 13.83
C ILE A 103 -11.55 10.40 13.34
N GLU A 104 -12.85 10.14 13.45
CA GLU A 104 -13.94 11.00 13.02
C GLU A 104 -14.99 11.15 14.14
N ASN A 105 -16.04 11.96 13.88
CA ASN A 105 -17.18 12.17 14.77
C ASN A 105 -16.86 12.86 16.10
N PHE A 106 -15.75 13.59 16.19
CA PHE A 106 -15.46 14.43 17.32
C PHE A 106 -16.33 15.70 17.29
N ARG A 107 -16.75 16.15 18.46
CA ARG A 107 -17.65 17.30 18.67
C ARG A 107 -16.92 18.43 19.36
N LEU A 108 -17.04 19.67 18.85
CA LEU A 108 -16.65 20.86 19.61
C LEU A 108 -17.62 21.05 20.77
N VAL A 109 -17.09 21.05 21.99
CA VAL A 109 -17.84 21.25 23.23
C VAL A 109 -17.86 22.73 23.58
N ASP A 110 -16.67 23.35 23.58
CA ASP A 110 -16.50 24.74 23.97
C ASP A 110 -15.27 25.38 23.30
N SER A 111 -15.23 26.69 23.29
CA SER A 111 -14.05 27.46 22.91
C SER A 111 -13.90 28.69 23.77
N TRP A 112 -12.68 29.07 24.08
CA TRP A 112 -12.38 30.25 24.88
C TRP A 112 -11.29 31.08 24.21
N ARG A 113 -11.42 32.42 24.33
CA ARG A 113 -10.50 33.35 23.72
C ARG A 113 -10.09 34.43 24.74
N SER A 114 -8.79 34.70 24.82
CA SER A 114 -8.21 35.91 25.44
C SER A 114 -7.72 36.85 24.35
N ASP A 115 -6.97 37.90 24.76
CA ASP A 115 -6.32 38.81 23.81
C ASP A 115 -5.23 38.12 22.97
N ASN A 116 -4.56 37.12 23.54
CA ASN A 116 -3.42 36.46 22.92
C ASN A 116 -3.60 34.98 22.60
N GLU A 117 -4.57 34.31 23.21
CA GLU A 117 -4.74 32.87 23.13
C GLU A 117 -6.17 32.49 22.65
N TYR A 118 -6.26 31.47 21.83
CA TYR A 118 -7.50 30.82 21.45
C TYR A 118 -7.42 29.34 21.82
N TRP A 119 -8.41 28.86 22.57
CA TRP A 119 -8.52 27.51 23.10
C TRP A 119 -9.78 26.85 22.58
N VAL A 120 -9.71 25.54 22.32
CA VAL A 120 -10.84 24.71 21.91
C VAL A 120 -10.86 23.40 22.68
N TYR A 121 -12.06 22.94 22.97
CA TYR A 121 -12.33 21.69 23.66
C TYR A 121 -13.17 20.79 22.77
N TYR A 122 -12.61 19.64 22.37
CA TYR A 122 -13.29 18.62 21.61
C TYR A 122 -13.52 17.37 22.44
N GLU A 123 -14.61 16.67 22.17
CA GLU A 123 -14.96 15.37 22.72
C GLU A 123 -15.25 14.36 21.62
N LEU A 124 -14.92 13.08 21.90
CA LEU A 124 -15.35 11.91 21.13
C LEU A 124 -15.93 10.89 22.10
N ASN A 125 -17.21 10.57 21.94
CA ASN A 125 -17.85 9.55 22.77
C ASN A 125 -17.19 8.18 22.53
N LYS A 126 -16.87 7.43 23.62
CA LYS A 126 -16.14 6.15 23.53
C LYS A 126 -16.99 5.05 22.91
N ASP A 127 -18.29 5.02 23.20
CA ASP A 127 -19.20 4.02 22.63
C ASP A 127 -19.47 4.27 21.15
N ASP A 128 -19.65 5.54 20.75
CA ASP A 128 -19.81 5.90 19.34
C ASP A 128 -18.53 5.58 18.55
N TYR A 129 -17.37 5.86 19.13
CA TYR A 129 -16.10 5.49 18.53
C TYR A 129 -15.92 3.99 18.38
N ALA A 130 -16.25 3.21 19.42
CA ALA A 130 -16.19 1.74 19.37
C ALA A 130 -17.14 1.17 18.31
N ALA A 131 -18.35 1.70 18.21
CA ALA A 131 -19.32 1.29 17.18
C ALA A 131 -18.83 1.61 15.76
N LEU A 132 -18.23 2.78 15.56
CA LEU A 132 -17.64 3.17 14.27
C LEU A 132 -16.49 2.26 13.89
N VAL A 133 -15.57 1.98 14.82
CA VAL A 133 -14.43 1.07 14.62
C VAL A 133 -14.91 -0.33 14.24
N GLU A 134 -15.92 -0.86 14.95
CA GLU A 134 -16.50 -2.17 14.64
C GLU A 134 -17.19 -2.20 13.26
N ALA A 135 -17.95 -1.16 12.90
CA ALA A 135 -18.58 -1.06 11.58
C ALA A 135 -17.53 -1.05 10.45
N ARG A 136 -16.42 -0.33 10.63
CA ARG A 136 -15.29 -0.32 9.70
C ARG A 136 -14.63 -1.69 9.60
N ARG A 137 -14.40 -2.35 10.74
CA ARG A 137 -13.85 -3.70 10.80
C ARG A 137 -14.70 -4.68 10.01
N GLN A 138 -16.00 -4.70 10.22
CA GLN A 138 -16.92 -5.57 9.48
C GLN A 138 -16.95 -5.29 7.98
N LYS A 139 -16.92 -4.01 7.59
CA LYS A 139 -16.83 -3.63 6.18
C LYS A 139 -15.52 -4.10 5.55
N ALA A 140 -14.41 -3.92 6.24
CA ALA A 140 -13.09 -4.34 5.77
C ALA A 140 -13.00 -5.87 5.61
N ILE A 141 -13.53 -6.63 6.58
CA ILE A 141 -13.60 -8.10 6.50
C ILE A 141 -14.41 -8.53 5.27
N ARG A 142 -15.61 -7.96 5.06
CA ARG A 142 -16.44 -8.32 3.89
C ARG A 142 -15.74 -8.04 2.57
N ASN A 143 -15.18 -6.84 2.43
CA ASN A 143 -14.51 -6.44 1.18
C ASN A 143 -13.21 -7.23 0.96
N GLY A 144 -12.39 -7.36 1.99
CA GLY A 144 -11.13 -8.10 1.93
C GLY A 144 -11.35 -9.58 1.62
N PHE A 145 -12.38 -10.20 2.23
CA PHE A 145 -12.74 -11.59 1.95
C PHE A 145 -13.23 -11.79 0.50
N ASP A 146 -14.05 -10.87 -0.02
CA ASP A 146 -14.51 -10.94 -1.42
C ASP A 146 -13.34 -10.90 -2.40
N PHE A 147 -12.36 -10.02 -2.17
CA PHE A 147 -11.15 -9.96 -2.97
C PHE A 147 -10.27 -11.21 -2.82
N TRP A 148 -10.07 -11.67 -1.60
CA TRP A 148 -9.30 -12.90 -1.33
C TRP A 148 -9.91 -14.11 -2.02
N TYR A 149 -11.22 -14.30 -1.89
CA TYR A 149 -11.94 -15.41 -2.52
C TYR A 149 -11.87 -15.36 -4.04
N LYS A 150 -12.17 -14.20 -4.64
CA LYS A 150 -12.06 -13.99 -6.09
C LYS A 150 -10.63 -14.19 -6.58
N GLY A 151 -9.64 -13.73 -5.83
CA GLY A 151 -8.23 -13.92 -6.15
C GLY A 151 -7.86 -15.42 -6.26
N HIS A 152 -8.32 -16.24 -5.33
CA HIS A 152 -8.11 -17.69 -5.40
C HIS A 152 -8.77 -18.35 -6.61
N ILE A 153 -10.02 -18.00 -6.91
CA ILE A 153 -10.71 -18.52 -8.12
C ILE A 153 -9.95 -18.12 -9.39
N THR A 154 -9.56 -16.86 -9.50
CA THR A 154 -8.85 -16.32 -10.66
C THR A 154 -7.48 -16.99 -10.84
N LEU A 155 -6.76 -17.23 -9.72
CA LEU A 155 -5.48 -17.93 -9.75
C LEU A 155 -5.63 -19.40 -10.22
N GLN A 156 -6.70 -20.10 -9.80
CA GLN A 156 -7.02 -21.44 -10.28
C GLN A 156 -7.34 -21.47 -11.78
N GLN A 157 -7.89 -20.39 -12.32
CA GLN A 157 -8.15 -20.21 -13.75
C GLN A 157 -6.90 -19.85 -14.58
N GLY A 158 -5.73 -19.77 -13.95
CA GLY A 158 -4.46 -19.45 -14.61
C GLY A 158 -4.21 -17.96 -14.87
N ASP A 159 -5.03 -17.06 -14.36
CA ASP A 159 -4.83 -15.62 -14.49
C ASP A 159 -4.12 -15.07 -13.25
N LEU A 160 -2.79 -15.24 -13.25
CA LEU A 160 -1.92 -14.84 -12.15
C LEU A 160 -1.97 -13.33 -11.89
N MET A 161 -1.98 -12.53 -12.96
CA MET A 161 -1.85 -11.07 -12.84
C MET A 161 -3.09 -10.45 -12.18
N THR A 162 -4.27 -10.87 -12.63
CA THR A 162 -5.54 -10.44 -12.01
C THR A 162 -5.67 -10.98 -10.59
N ALA A 163 -5.18 -12.18 -10.30
CA ALA A 163 -5.17 -12.71 -8.93
C ALA A 163 -4.31 -11.88 -7.97
N ILE A 164 -3.11 -11.46 -8.40
CA ILE A 164 -2.23 -10.56 -7.64
C ILE A 164 -2.93 -9.23 -7.37
N GLU A 165 -3.57 -8.64 -8.37
CA GLU A 165 -4.33 -7.40 -8.21
C GLU A 165 -5.46 -7.56 -7.19
N LEU A 166 -6.23 -8.64 -7.26
CA LEU A 166 -7.31 -8.93 -6.32
C LEU A 166 -6.78 -9.11 -4.89
N PHE A 167 -5.73 -9.89 -4.66
CA PHE A 167 -5.14 -10.04 -3.34
C PHE A 167 -4.60 -8.71 -2.79
N SER A 168 -4.00 -7.88 -3.66
CA SER A 168 -3.51 -6.54 -3.30
C SER A 168 -4.65 -5.63 -2.89
N ASN A 169 -5.75 -5.62 -3.64
CA ASN A 169 -6.95 -4.86 -3.30
C ASN A 169 -7.58 -5.36 -1.99
N GLY A 170 -7.47 -6.66 -1.71
CA GLY A 170 -7.86 -7.26 -0.44
C GLY A 170 -7.04 -6.71 0.73
N MET A 171 -5.72 -6.65 0.58
CA MET A 171 -4.83 -6.04 1.58
C MET A 171 -5.13 -4.55 1.80
N GLU A 172 -5.35 -3.79 0.72
CA GLU A 172 -5.74 -2.37 0.83
C GLU A 172 -7.10 -2.19 1.53
N ALA A 173 -8.06 -3.08 1.28
CA ALA A 173 -9.38 -3.02 1.92
C ALA A 173 -9.32 -3.23 3.44
N ILE A 174 -8.38 -4.02 3.94
CA ILE A 174 -8.21 -4.30 5.37
C ILE A 174 -7.19 -3.37 6.05
N ARG A 175 -6.41 -2.61 5.28
CA ARG A 175 -5.32 -1.76 5.79
C ARG A 175 -5.73 -0.85 6.97
N PRO A 176 -6.86 -0.10 6.92
CA PRO A 176 -7.24 0.82 7.99
C PRO A 176 -7.55 0.14 9.33
N VAL A 177 -7.74 -1.17 9.33
CA VAL A 177 -8.15 -1.97 10.51
C VAL A 177 -7.16 -3.10 10.85
N LEU A 178 -5.95 -3.05 10.30
CA LEU A 178 -4.90 -4.05 10.59
C LEU A 178 -4.45 -4.09 12.06
N ASN A 179 -4.79 -3.07 12.85
CA ASN A 179 -4.59 -3.06 14.30
C ASN A 179 -5.56 -4.00 15.05
N GLN A 180 -6.53 -4.63 14.35
CA GLN A 180 -7.55 -5.50 14.92
C GLN A 180 -7.44 -6.92 14.38
N GLU A 181 -8.10 -7.85 15.07
CA GLU A 181 -8.25 -9.23 14.60
C GLU A 181 -9.34 -9.30 13.51
N LEU A 182 -8.98 -9.85 12.35
CA LEU A 182 -9.83 -9.91 11.17
C LEU A 182 -10.29 -11.34 10.89
N PHE A 183 -10.95 -11.95 11.89
CA PHE A 183 -11.46 -13.31 11.74
C PHE A 183 -12.74 -13.34 10.90
N CYS A 184 -12.81 -14.31 9.99
CA CYS A 184 -14.02 -14.68 9.23
C CYS A 184 -14.14 -16.20 9.09
N SER A 185 -15.31 -16.66 8.66
CA SER A 185 -15.57 -18.08 8.44
C SER A 185 -15.46 -18.41 6.96
N TYR A 186 -14.69 -19.44 6.65
CA TYR A 186 -14.58 -20.00 5.29
C TYR A 186 -14.57 -21.53 5.37
N GLU A 187 -15.47 -22.20 4.64
CA GLU A 187 -15.62 -23.68 4.63
C GLU A 187 -15.71 -24.31 6.04
N GLY A 188 -16.42 -23.64 6.95
CA GLY A 188 -16.59 -24.10 8.33
C GLY A 188 -15.37 -23.91 9.25
N LYS A 189 -14.32 -23.26 8.78
CA LYS A 189 -13.12 -22.90 9.56
C LYS A 189 -13.08 -21.41 9.83
N THR A 190 -12.55 -21.03 10.99
CA THR A 190 -12.22 -19.64 11.28
C THR A 190 -10.83 -19.35 10.75
N ILE A 191 -10.71 -18.36 9.86
CA ILE A 191 -9.45 -17.90 9.31
C ILE A 191 -9.19 -16.45 9.71
N ASN A 192 -7.91 -16.04 9.79
CA ASN A 192 -7.53 -14.64 9.91
C ASN A 192 -7.24 -14.08 8.52
N LEU A 193 -8.09 -13.17 8.07
CA LEU A 193 -8.05 -12.65 6.69
C LEU A 193 -6.74 -11.94 6.35
N ALA A 194 -6.13 -11.22 7.31
CA ALA A 194 -4.86 -10.54 7.07
C ALA A 194 -3.73 -11.55 6.80
N THR A 195 -3.68 -12.62 7.57
CA THR A 195 -2.72 -13.71 7.38
C THR A 195 -2.94 -14.44 6.06
N GLU A 196 -4.20 -14.73 5.71
CA GLU A 196 -4.55 -15.41 4.47
C GLU A 196 -4.21 -14.58 3.22
N LEU A 197 -4.53 -13.28 3.23
CA LEU A 197 -4.16 -12.37 2.14
C LEU A 197 -2.65 -12.25 1.98
N TYR A 198 -1.92 -12.13 3.10
CA TYR A 198 -0.47 -12.10 3.08
C TYR A 198 0.11 -13.40 2.53
N ALA A 199 -0.36 -14.55 3.01
CA ALA A 199 0.10 -15.86 2.54
C ALA A 199 -0.19 -16.07 1.05
N ALA A 200 -1.36 -15.64 0.57
CA ALA A 200 -1.72 -15.70 -0.85
C ALA A 200 -0.77 -14.86 -1.72
N LEU A 201 -0.39 -13.66 -1.27
CA LEU A 201 0.57 -12.83 -1.97
C LEU A 201 2.00 -13.36 -1.86
N ALA A 202 2.45 -13.77 -0.67
CA ALA A 202 3.79 -14.29 -0.46
C ALA A 202 4.05 -15.58 -1.26
N GLY A 203 3.04 -16.46 -1.35
CA GLY A 203 3.11 -17.72 -2.09
C GLY A 203 2.63 -17.66 -3.54
N VAL A 204 2.33 -16.47 -4.08
CA VAL A 204 1.71 -16.35 -5.41
C VAL A 204 2.58 -16.90 -6.53
N PHE A 205 3.91 -16.84 -6.37
CA PHE A 205 4.89 -17.38 -7.34
C PHE A 205 5.31 -18.81 -7.07
N ASP A 206 4.84 -19.41 -5.99
CA ASP A 206 5.18 -20.77 -5.66
C ASP A 206 4.67 -21.75 -6.72
N GLY A 207 5.56 -22.70 -7.10
CA GLY A 207 5.25 -23.68 -8.13
C GLY A 207 5.22 -23.14 -9.55
N ILE A 208 5.64 -21.88 -9.79
CA ILE A 208 5.79 -21.35 -11.15
C ILE A 208 7.08 -21.92 -11.77
N THR A 209 6.93 -22.45 -13.00
CA THR A 209 8.03 -22.92 -13.83
C THR A 209 7.99 -22.24 -15.18
N ILE A 210 9.17 -21.86 -15.68
CA ILE A 210 9.36 -21.34 -17.03
C ILE A 210 10.11 -22.42 -17.83
N VAL A 211 9.53 -22.89 -18.93
CA VAL A 211 10.06 -23.96 -19.77
C VAL A 211 10.37 -23.40 -21.15
N LEU A 212 11.60 -23.58 -21.61
CA LEU A 212 12.04 -23.16 -22.93
C LEU A 212 12.07 -24.34 -23.90
N ASN A 213 11.51 -24.18 -25.10
CA ASN A 213 11.57 -25.18 -26.14
C ASN A 213 11.96 -24.56 -27.50
N PRO A 214 13.19 -24.83 -27.97
CA PRO A 214 14.27 -25.54 -27.30
C PRO A 214 14.98 -24.68 -26.22
N ALA A 215 15.58 -25.31 -25.19
CA ALA A 215 16.35 -24.64 -24.16
C ALA A 215 17.80 -24.33 -24.57
N THR A 216 18.27 -24.97 -25.64
CA THR A 216 19.61 -24.76 -26.23
C THR A 216 19.50 -24.70 -27.73
N VAL A 217 20.14 -23.73 -28.35
CA VAL A 217 20.17 -23.57 -29.81
C VAL A 217 21.59 -23.33 -30.30
N SER A 218 21.85 -23.67 -31.59
CA SER A 218 23.11 -23.40 -32.25
C SER A 218 22.91 -22.39 -33.36
N VAL A 219 23.71 -21.32 -33.36
CA VAL A 219 23.58 -20.20 -34.31
C VAL A 219 24.94 -19.81 -34.86
N THR A 220 25.00 -19.47 -36.14
CA THR A 220 26.16 -18.81 -36.74
C THR A 220 26.21 -17.34 -36.32
N PRO A 221 27.39 -16.78 -36.00
CA PRO A 221 27.54 -15.36 -35.68
C PRO A 221 26.92 -14.48 -36.77
N PHE A 222 26.28 -13.37 -36.35
CA PHE A 222 25.55 -12.41 -37.22
C PHE A 222 24.32 -12.98 -37.92
N GLN A 223 23.79 -14.09 -37.45
CA GLN A 223 22.51 -14.65 -37.87
C GLN A 223 21.54 -14.69 -36.71
N GLY A 224 20.26 -14.77 -37.03
CA GLY A 224 19.18 -15.02 -36.09
C GLY A 224 18.79 -16.50 -36.03
N ILE A 225 17.83 -16.79 -35.16
CA ILE A 225 17.20 -18.11 -35.06
C ILE A 225 15.94 -18.06 -35.94
N ARG A 226 15.80 -19.04 -36.85
CA ARG A 226 14.69 -19.08 -37.81
C ARG A 226 13.34 -19.32 -37.14
N GLU A 227 13.33 -20.33 -36.25
CA GLU A 227 12.12 -20.67 -35.51
C GLU A 227 12.10 -19.94 -34.15
N PRO A 228 10.95 -19.45 -33.70
CA PRO A 228 10.83 -18.84 -32.40
C PRO A 228 11.10 -19.85 -31.30
N ILE A 229 11.68 -19.36 -30.21
CA ILE A 229 11.78 -20.12 -28.95
C ILE A 229 10.42 -20.05 -28.26
N ALA A 230 9.77 -21.18 -28.07
CA ALA A 230 8.54 -21.26 -27.30
C ALA A 230 8.88 -21.21 -25.81
N ILE A 231 8.22 -20.28 -25.08
CA ILE A 231 8.41 -20.07 -23.65
C ILE A 231 7.11 -20.40 -22.95
N GLY A 232 7.04 -21.59 -22.32
CA GLY A 232 5.89 -22.03 -21.54
C GLY A 232 6.00 -21.55 -20.10
N VAL A 233 4.93 -21.00 -19.54
CA VAL A 233 4.82 -20.59 -18.13
C VAL A 233 3.68 -21.36 -17.48
N TYR A 234 4.02 -22.10 -16.42
CA TYR A 234 3.07 -22.98 -15.74
C TYR A 234 3.14 -22.77 -14.22
N ARG A 235 2.02 -22.99 -13.54
CA ARG A 235 1.98 -23.08 -12.08
C ARG A 235 1.41 -24.43 -11.67
N ASN A 236 2.23 -25.23 -10.97
CA ASN A 236 1.87 -26.60 -10.60
C ASN A 236 1.36 -27.45 -11.81
N GLY A 237 1.97 -27.24 -12.98
CA GLY A 237 1.61 -27.92 -14.23
C GLY A 237 0.45 -27.28 -15.00
N ASN A 238 -0.27 -26.32 -14.45
CA ASN A 238 -1.36 -25.61 -15.16
C ASN A 238 -0.80 -24.38 -15.90
N PRO A 239 -1.25 -24.11 -17.14
CA PRO A 239 -0.77 -22.98 -17.91
C PRO A 239 -1.17 -21.64 -17.26
N LEU A 240 -0.25 -20.68 -17.30
CA LEU A 240 -0.50 -19.29 -16.89
C LEU A 240 -0.62 -18.41 -18.13
N ARG A 241 -1.81 -17.87 -18.34
CA ARG A 241 -2.11 -16.97 -19.46
C ARG A 241 -1.82 -15.51 -19.10
N ASN A 242 -1.66 -14.70 -20.14
CA ASN A 242 -1.46 -13.24 -20.02
C ASN A 242 -0.22 -12.82 -19.20
N ILE A 243 0.78 -13.69 -19.12
CA ILE A 243 2.04 -13.40 -18.42
C ILE A 243 2.95 -12.61 -19.35
N ARG A 244 3.40 -11.44 -18.91
CA ARG A 244 4.40 -10.63 -19.59
C ARG A 244 5.79 -11.07 -19.18
N LEU A 245 6.62 -11.36 -20.18
CA LEU A 245 8.00 -11.82 -20.01
C LEU A 245 8.96 -10.82 -20.61
N LYS A 246 10.15 -10.70 -20.03
CA LYS A 246 11.28 -10.02 -20.63
C LYS A 246 12.40 -11.04 -20.93
N ALA A 247 13.15 -10.77 -21.99
CA ALA A 247 14.36 -11.49 -22.35
C ALA A 247 15.51 -10.51 -22.47
N GLU A 248 16.63 -10.83 -21.83
CA GLU A 248 17.83 -9.99 -21.82
C GLU A 248 19.08 -10.87 -21.95
N PHE A 249 20.10 -10.40 -22.65
CA PHE A 249 21.38 -11.09 -22.66
C PHE A 249 22.04 -11.01 -21.29
N VAL A 250 22.23 -12.16 -20.67
CA VAL A 250 23.07 -12.33 -19.45
C VAL A 250 24.53 -12.35 -19.85
N SER A 251 24.83 -13.06 -20.95
CA SER A 251 26.14 -13.05 -21.59
C SER A 251 25.99 -13.04 -23.11
N GLY A 252 26.89 -12.33 -23.79
CA GLY A 252 26.80 -12.14 -25.24
C GLY A 252 26.09 -10.85 -25.64
N SER A 253 25.65 -10.79 -26.90
CA SER A 253 24.90 -9.64 -27.44
C SER A 253 24.18 -10.00 -28.74
N GLY A 254 23.12 -9.27 -29.02
CA GLY A 254 22.27 -9.46 -30.21
C GLY A 254 21.02 -8.60 -30.18
N ASP A 255 20.08 -8.93 -31.07
CA ASP A 255 18.77 -8.30 -31.18
C ASP A 255 17.65 -9.32 -30.89
N LEU A 256 16.86 -9.01 -29.87
CA LEU A 256 15.71 -9.81 -29.42
C LEU A 256 14.42 -9.10 -29.78
N SER A 257 13.39 -9.85 -30.16
CA SER A 257 12.05 -9.26 -30.31
C SER A 257 11.43 -8.97 -28.94
N SER A 258 10.54 -7.99 -28.89
CA SER A 258 9.54 -7.96 -27.81
C SER A 258 8.66 -9.20 -27.89
N MET A 259 8.22 -9.69 -26.76
CA MET A 259 7.30 -10.83 -26.66
C MET A 259 5.87 -10.35 -26.39
N SER A 260 4.90 -11.02 -26.99
CA SER A 260 3.50 -10.92 -26.55
C SER A 260 3.35 -11.65 -25.22
N PRO A 261 2.35 -11.28 -24.39
CA PRO A 261 2.00 -12.08 -23.21
C PRO A 261 1.71 -13.54 -23.59
N THR A 262 1.83 -14.44 -22.61
CA THR A 262 1.47 -15.86 -22.82
C THR A 262 0.02 -16.01 -23.24
N ASP A 263 -0.25 -16.94 -24.15
CA ASP A 263 -1.59 -17.30 -24.64
C ASP A 263 -2.37 -18.20 -23.65
N GLU A 264 -3.52 -18.73 -24.07
CA GLU A 264 -4.37 -19.61 -23.26
C GLU A 264 -3.68 -20.95 -22.89
N SER A 265 -2.68 -21.36 -23.64
CA SER A 265 -1.83 -22.54 -23.34
C SER A 265 -0.62 -22.19 -22.47
N GLY A 266 -0.50 -20.95 -22.04
CA GLY A 266 0.62 -20.47 -21.23
C GLY A 266 1.90 -20.26 -22.02
N VAL A 267 1.85 -20.07 -23.34
CA VAL A 267 3.02 -20.01 -24.23
C VAL A 267 3.20 -18.61 -24.81
N ALA A 268 4.44 -18.11 -24.76
CA ALA A 268 4.92 -16.93 -25.46
C ALA A 268 6.01 -17.33 -26.47
N ALA A 269 6.27 -16.48 -27.48
CA ALA A 269 7.29 -16.71 -28.49
C ALA A 269 8.39 -15.64 -28.43
N LEU A 270 9.65 -16.06 -28.35
CA LEU A 270 10.82 -15.21 -28.43
C LEU A 270 11.51 -15.39 -29.79
N TYR A 271 11.66 -14.31 -30.54
CA TYR A 271 12.46 -14.28 -31.77
C TYR A 271 13.83 -13.68 -31.50
N VAL A 272 14.89 -14.45 -31.74
CA VAL A 272 16.26 -13.99 -31.73
C VAL A 272 16.62 -13.56 -33.15
N ARG A 273 16.60 -12.25 -33.41
CA ARG A 273 16.75 -11.70 -34.78
C ARG A 273 18.16 -11.74 -35.26
N ASN A 274 19.10 -11.53 -34.34
CA ASN A 274 20.51 -11.52 -34.66
C ASN A 274 21.36 -11.79 -33.42
N ILE A 275 22.51 -12.46 -33.58
CA ILE A 275 23.56 -12.64 -32.59
C ILE A 275 24.78 -11.86 -33.05
N THR A 276 25.22 -10.85 -32.31
CA THR A 276 26.36 -9.99 -32.67
C THR A 276 27.66 -10.39 -31.97
N SER A 277 27.59 -11.09 -30.85
CA SER A 277 28.76 -11.59 -30.10
C SER A 277 29.36 -12.84 -30.80
N LYS A 278 30.68 -12.95 -30.73
CA LYS A 278 31.44 -14.11 -31.21
C LYS A 278 31.79 -15.10 -30.09
N GLN A 279 31.27 -14.92 -28.89
CA GLN A 279 31.47 -15.85 -27.79
C GLN A 279 30.95 -17.23 -28.16
N ALA A 280 31.71 -18.30 -27.79
CA ALA A 280 31.31 -19.66 -28.12
C ALA A 280 30.00 -20.08 -27.50
N GLN A 281 29.68 -19.53 -26.32
CA GLN A 281 28.42 -19.74 -25.63
C GLN A 281 27.90 -18.38 -25.13
N GLN A 282 26.62 -18.20 -25.26
CA GLN A 282 25.92 -16.99 -24.83
C GLN A 282 24.65 -17.41 -24.08
N GLU A 283 24.14 -16.50 -23.25
CA GLU A 283 22.97 -16.79 -22.41
C GLU A 283 21.98 -15.63 -22.48
N ILE A 284 20.72 -15.98 -22.64
CA ILE A 284 19.59 -15.06 -22.54
C ILE A 284 18.77 -15.45 -21.31
N GLY A 285 18.67 -14.54 -20.35
CA GLY A 285 17.79 -14.67 -19.19
C GLY A 285 16.35 -14.33 -19.56
N ILE A 286 15.43 -15.17 -19.16
CA ILE A 286 14.00 -14.98 -19.29
C ILE A 286 13.40 -14.80 -17.90
N SER A 287 12.66 -13.75 -17.66
CA SER A 287 12.00 -13.49 -16.37
C SER A 287 10.65 -12.83 -16.56
N LEU A 288 9.82 -12.85 -15.51
CA LEU A 288 8.58 -12.09 -15.51
C LEU A 288 8.89 -10.58 -15.49
N ILE A 289 8.04 -9.79 -16.15
CA ILE A 289 8.12 -8.32 -16.06
C ILE A 289 7.59 -7.90 -14.70
N ASP A 290 8.39 -7.10 -14.01
CA ASP A 290 8.17 -6.69 -12.63
C ASP A 290 7.35 -5.39 -12.45
N ASP A 291 6.81 -4.81 -13.54
CA ASP A 291 6.02 -3.57 -13.49
C ASP A 291 4.71 -3.71 -12.69
N VAL A 292 4.14 -4.91 -12.65
CA VAL A 292 2.95 -5.24 -11.83
C VAL A 292 3.22 -5.06 -10.34
N PHE A 293 4.47 -5.19 -9.93
CA PHE A 293 4.87 -5.05 -8.53
C PHE A 293 5.12 -3.60 -8.09
N SER A 294 4.83 -2.63 -8.95
CA SER A 294 4.93 -1.21 -8.57
C SER A 294 4.04 -0.86 -7.38
N LEU A 295 2.91 -1.58 -7.19
CA LEU A 295 2.01 -1.49 -6.04
C LEU A 295 2.71 -1.90 -4.73
N PHE A 296 3.59 -2.92 -4.78
CA PHE A 296 4.33 -3.42 -3.61
C PHE A 296 5.61 -2.64 -3.29
N ARG A 297 6.07 -1.78 -4.21
CA ARG A 297 7.28 -0.97 -4.02
C ARG A 297 7.01 0.33 -3.26
N LYS A 298 5.74 0.71 -3.07
CA LYS A 298 5.34 1.97 -2.42
C LYS A 298 4.44 1.69 -1.22
N GLY A 299 4.55 2.55 -0.20
CA GLY A 299 3.69 2.48 0.99
C GLY A 299 4.13 1.48 2.04
N SER A 300 3.23 1.20 2.98
CA SER A 300 3.46 0.40 4.18
C SER A 300 3.84 -1.05 3.91
N TYR A 301 3.51 -1.58 2.73
CA TYR A 301 3.75 -2.98 2.36
C TYR A 301 5.09 -3.22 1.65
N ALA A 302 5.82 -2.16 1.25
CA ALA A 302 7.07 -2.31 0.50
C ALA A 302 8.09 -3.18 1.24
N ALA A 303 8.18 -3.04 2.55
CA ALA A 303 9.07 -3.84 3.39
C ALA A 303 8.64 -5.32 3.44
N LEU A 304 7.33 -5.58 3.55
CA LEU A 304 6.76 -6.93 3.61
C LEU A 304 7.04 -7.75 2.35
N PHE A 305 6.97 -7.12 1.18
CA PHE A 305 7.06 -7.82 -0.10
C PHE A 305 8.43 -7.72 -0.78
N LYS A 306 9.40 -7.07 -0.14
CA LYS A 306 10.75 -6.93 -0.71
C LYS A 306 11.40 -8.28 -1.00
N GLN A 307 11.28 -9.24 -0.12
CA GLN A 307 11.84 -10.57 -0.27
C GLN A 307 11.17 -11.34 -1.41
N MET A 308 9.86 -11.25 -1.54
CA MET A 308 9.09 -11.87 -2.62
C MET A 308 9.55 -11.40 -4.01
N LEU A 309 9.87 -10.10 -4.16
CA LEU A 309 10.34 -9.54 -5.43
C LEU A 309 11.76 -9.99 -5.80
N SER A 310 12.56 -10.42 -4.84
CA SER A 310 13.93 -10.91 -5.08
C SER A 310 13.98 -12.35 -5.58
N SER A 311 12.89 -13.12 -5.47
CA SER A 311 12.77 -14.54 -5.81
C SER A 311 11.89 -14.82 -7.01
N LEU A 312 11.75 -13.86 -7.94
CA LEU A 312 10.95 -14.06 -9.15
C LEU A 312 11.47 -15.22 -9.98
N PRO A 313 10.58 -16.10 -10.50
CA PRO A 313 10.98 -17.22 -11.33
C PRO A 313 11.59 -16.74 -12.65
N GLY A 314 12.60 -17.45 -13.11
CA GLY A 314 13.33 -17.20 -14.35
C GLY A 314 13.81 -18.47 -15.02
N ALA A 315 14.24 -18.35 -16.28
CA ALA A 315 14.86 -19.42 -17.03
C ALA A 315 15.99 -18.86 -17.91
N THR A 316 16.91 -19.71 -18.34
CA THR A 316 18.04 -19.32 -19.21
C THR A 316 18.03 -20.11 -20.51
N LEU A 317 18.01 -19.39 -21.63
CA LEU A 317 18.23 -19.95 -22.97
C LEU A 317 19.73 -19.93 -23.25
N THR A 318 20.29 -21.10 -23.58
CA THR A 318 21.70 -21.23 -23.98
C THR A 318 21.83 -21.17 -25.51
N ILE A 319 22.71 -20.31 -25.99
CA ILE A 319 23.04 -20.17 -27.43
C ILE A 319 24.49 -20.62 -27.63
N ASN A 320 24.71 -21.68 -28.40
CA ASN A 320 26.03 -22.12 -28.85
C ASN A 320 26.33 -21.49 -30.22
N THR A 321 27.44 -20.77 -30.31
CA THR A 321 27.89 -20.14 -31.54
C THR A 321 28.75 -21.12 -32.33
N VAL A 322 28.27 -21.51 -33.50
CA VAL A 322 28.99 -22.40 -34.41
C VAL A 322 29.94 -21.57 -35.24
N GLN A 323 31.24 -21.72 -35.01
CA GLN A 323 32.24 -21.13 -35.90
C GLN A 323 32.27 -21.90 -37.21
N THR A 324 31.93 -21.24 -38.32
CA THR A 324 32.14 -21.79 -39.65
C THR A 324 33.64 -21.90 -39.86
N GLN A 325 34.20 -23.11 -39.85
CA GLN A 325 35.58 -23.29 -40.33
C GLN A 325 35.62 -22.90 -41.80
N THR A 326 36.17 -21.71 -42.07
CA THR A 326 36.57 -21.35 -43.44
C THR A 326 37.74 -22.22 -43.75
N SER A 327 37.55 -23.31 -44.49
CA SER A 327 38.61 -24.10 -45.07
C SER A 327 39.37 -23.15 -46.02
N ALA A 328 40.56 -22.70 -45.60
CA ALA A 328 41.47 -21.95 -46.44
C ALA A 328 41.84 -22.88 -47.59
N TYR A 329 41.30 -22.67 -48.77
CA TYR A 329 41.83 -23.24 -49.98
C TYR A 329 43.23 -22.66 -50.21
N VAL A 330 44.25 -23.40 -49.85
CA VAL A 330 45.61 -23.14 -50.25
C VAL A 330 45.66 -23.47 -51.73
N ARG A 331 45.59 -22.49 -52.65
CA ARG A 331 46.01 -22.66 -54.01
C ARG A 331 47.53 -22.86 -54.02
N SER A 332 47.98 -24.10 -54.21
CA SER A 332 49.34 -24.37 -54.62
C SER A 332 49.55 -23.80 -56.03
N ALA A 333 50.35 -22.73 -56.14
CA ALA A 333 50.85 -22.28 -57.42
C ALA A 333 51.91 -23.33 -57.88
N GLN A 334 51.69 -23.93 -59.08
CA GLN A 334 52.72 -24.57 -59.90
C GLN A 334 53.42 -23.53 -60.71
#